data_22c90ec1506b7e94c0a13258166c2a3d
#
_entry.id   22c90ec1506b7e94c0a13258166c2a3d
#
_cell.length_a   1.000
_cell.length_b   1.000
_cell.length_c   1.000
_cell.angle_alpha   90.00
_cell.angle_beta   90.00
_cell.angle_gamma   90.00
#
_symmetry.space_group_name_H-M   'P 1'
#
loop_
_entity.id
_entity.type
_entity.pdbx_description
1 polymer ?
#
loop_
_entity_poly.entity_id
_entity_poly.type
_entity_poly.pdbx_seq_one_letter_code
_entity_poly.pdbx_strand_id
1 'polypeptide(L)'
;MPFQKVTSEKLSHAVTRQIEQLILRGILRPGERLPSERELSERFAVSRPSLREAISQLQERGLLTSKAGAGIYIANVLGNSFSPALVSLFSSHE
;
A
#
# COMPACT_ATOMS: atom_id res chain seq x y z
N MET A 1 32.22 10.48 -1.17
CA MET A 1 31.09 11.21 -1.76
C MET A 1 30.16 11.70 -0.69
N PRO A 2 29.88 12.98 -0.68
CA PRO A 2 28.95 13.52 0.31
C PRO A 2 27.49 13.17 0.01
N PHE A 3 27.20 12.70 -1.19
CA PHE A 3 25.84 12.40 -1.58
C PHE A 3 25.50 10.95 -1.28
N GLN A 4 24.39 10.75 -0.61
CA GLN A 4 23.91 9.41 -0.36
C GLN A 4 22.94 9.03 -1.46
N LYS A 5 23.02 7.79 -1.87
CA LYS A 5 22.13 7.26 -2.89
C LYS A 5 20.76 7.01 -2.28
N VAL A 6 19.74 7.63 -2.84
CA VAL A 6 18.38 7.37 -2.41
C VAL A 6 17.90 6.13 -3.15
N THR A 7 17.60 5.08 -2.40
CA THR A 7 17.19 3.82 -3.00
C THR A 7 15.69 3.78 -3.20
N SER A 8 15.25 2.98 -4.17
CA SER A 8 13.82 2.78 -4.39
C SER A 8 13.17 2.10 -3.20
N GLU A 9 13.95 1.37 -2.41
CA GLU A 9 13.44 0.74 -1.19
C GLU A 9 12.94 1.76 -0.18
N LYS A 10 13.65 2.88 -0.01
CA LYS A 10 13.22 3.93 0.91
C LYS A 10 11.95 4.61 0.41
N LEU A 11 11.86 4.84 -0.89
CA LEU A 11 10.68 5.44 -1.48
C LEU A 11 9.48 4.51 -1.38
N SER A 12 9.67 3.23 -1.68
CA SER A 12 8.59 2.26 -1.58
C SER A 12 8.11 2.12 -0.14
N HIS A 13 9.03 2.14 0.82
CA HIS A 13 8.67 2.08 2.23
C HIS A 13 7.82 3.27 2.65
N ALA A 14 8.17 4.46 2.19
CA ALA A 14 7.40 5.67 2.50
C ALA A 14 5.99 5.57 1.92
N VAL A 15 5.84 5.09 0.70
CA VAL A 15 4.53 4.89 0.08
C VAL A 15 3.72 3.86 0.86
N THR A 16 4.35 2.75 1.22
CA THR A 16 3.71 1.69 1.99
C THR A 16 3.14 2.25 3.29
N ARG A 17 3.94 3.04 4.02
CA ARG A 17 3.51 3.62 5.28
C ARG A 17 2.34 4.59 5.10
N GLN A 18 2.35 5.40 4.06
CA GLN A 18 1.25 6.32 3.81
C GLN A 18 -0.04 5.60 3.53
N ILE A 19 0.01 4.54 2.73
CA ILE A 19 -1.18 3.75 2.44
C ILE A 19 -1.69 3.07 3.70
N GLU A 20 -0.79 2.51 4.50
CA GLU A 20 -1.18 1.91 5.79
C GLU A 20 -1.91 2.91 6.68
N GLN A 21 -1.40 4.12 6.77
CA GLN A 21 -2.03 5.16 7.57
C GLN A 21 -3.42 5.52 7.06
N LEU A 22 -3.58 5.58 5.75
CA LEU A 22 -4.90 5.87 5.17
C LEU A 22 -5.90 4.79 5.49
N ILE A 23 -5.46 3.53 5.50
CA ILE A 23 -6.33 2.41 5.87
C ILE A 23 -6.69 2.49 7.36
N LEU A 24 -5.71 2.76 8.21
CA LEU A 24 -5.94 2.84 9.65
C LEU A 24 -6.89 3.98 10.01
N ARG A 25 -6.80 5.09 9.30
CA ARG A 25 -7.68 6.24 9.55
C ARG A 25 -9.06 6.08 8.94
N GLY A 26 -9.29 5.01 8.20
CA GLY A 26 -10.57 4.77 7.55
C GLY A 26 -10.80 5.62 6.30
N ILE A 27 -9.77 6.29 5.80
CA ILE A 27 -9.87 7.06 4.56
C ILE A 27 -9.93 6.12 3.38
N LEU A 28 -9.14 5.05 3.41
CA LEU A 28 -9.24 3.96 2.45
C LEU A 28 -9.95 2.81 3.15
N ARG A 29 -11.05 2.38 2.57
CA ARG A 29 -11.92 1.37 3.19
C ARG A 29 -11.74 0.01 2.54
N PRO A 30 -12.01 -1.07 3.28
CA PRO A 30 -11.97 -2.42 2.69
C PRO A 30 -12.85 -2.51 1.45
N GLY A 31 -12.32 -3.14 0.41
CA GLY A 31 -13.02 -3.27 -0.86
C GLY A 31 -12.94 -2.07 -1.78
N GLU A 32 -12.40 -0.97 -1.30
CA GLU A 32 -12.28 0.24 -2.11
C GLU A 32 -11.19 0.09 -3.15
N ARG A 33 -11.43 0.62 -4.34
CA ARG A 33 -10.46 0.59 -5.42
C ARG A 33 -9.47 1.74 -5.29
N LEU A 34 -8.18 1.43 -5.44
CA LEU A 34 -7.15 2.45 -5.48
C LEU A 34 -7.10 3.11 -6.85
N PRO A 35 -6.58 4.36 -6.92
CA PRO A 35 -6.29 4.97 -8.22
C PRO A 35 -5.32 4.12 -9.02
N SER A 36 -5.21 4.39 -10.30
CA SER A 36 -4.30 3.66 -11.16
C SER A 36 -2.86 3.84 -10.71
N GLU A 37 -2.00 2.92 -11.13
CA GLU A 37 -0.57 2.99 -10.85
C GLU A 37 0.01 4.32 -11.32
N ARG A 38 -0.38 4.76 -12.51
CA ARG A 38 0.07 6.03 -13.05
C ARG A 38 -0.34 7.19 -12.15
N GLU A 39 -1.58 7.21 -11.74
CA GLU A 39 -2.09 8.28 -10.90
C GLU A 39 -1.42 8.26 -9.52
N LEU A 40 -1.24 7.09 -8.95
CA LEU A 40 -0.56 6.96 -7.66
C LEU A 40 0.88 7.42 -7.73
N SER A 41 1.60 7.07 -8.81
CA SER A 41 2.98 7.49 -8.94
C SER A 41 3.09 9.02 -9.03
N GLU A 42 2.13 9.65 -9.67
CA GLU A 42 2.09 11.10 -9.75
C GLU A 42 1.77 11.73 -8.39
N ARG A 43 0.79 11.19 -7.70
CA ARG A 43 0.38 11.72 -6.39
C ARG A 43 1.45 11.57 -5.32
N PHE A 44 2.15 10.44 -5.32
CA PHE A 44 3.23 10.22 -4.37
C PHE A 44 4.56 10.81 -4.85
N ALA A 45 4.62 11.27 -6.09
CA ALA A 45 5.84 11.80 -6.70
C ALA A 45 6.99 10.79 -6.65
N VAL A 46 6.69 9.54 -6.97
CA VAL A 46 7.67 8.46 -7.01
C VAL A 46 7.64 7.80 -8.37
N SER A 47 8.71 7.09 -8.71
CA SER A 47 8.77 6.35 -9.96
C SER A 47 7.81 5.16 -9.91
N ARG A 48 7.41 4.67 -11.08
CA ARG A 48 6.55 3.50 -11.14
C ARG A 48 7.19 2.26 -10.54
N PRO A 49 8.49 1.98 -10.75
CA PRO A 49 9.10 0.82 -10.09
C PRO A 49 9.03 0.90 -8.57
N SER A 50 9.26 2.07 -7.98
CA SER A 50 9.15 2.24 -6.54
C SER A 50 7.73 2.01 -6.06
N LEU A 51 6.76 2.54 -6.81
CA LEU A 51 5.36 2.34 -6.47
C LEU A 51 4.96 0.87 -6.58
N ARG A 52 5.38 0.19 -7.62
CA ARG A 52 5.08 -1.24 -7.80
C ARG A 52 5.64 -2.07 -6.66
N GLU A 53 6.84 -1.72 -6.20
CA GLU A 53 7.44 -2.40 -5.08
C GLU A 53 6.61 -2.22 -3.82
N ALA A 54 6.14 -1.00 -3.57
CA ALA A 54 5.28 -0.72 -2.42
C ALA A 54 3.98 -1.51 -2.49
N ILE A 55 3.35 -1.52 -3.67
CA ILE A 55 2.11 -2.27 -3.87
C ILE A 55 2.36 -3.76 -3.65
N SER A 56 3.46 -4.29 -4.16
CA SER A 56 3.81 -5.68 -3.98
C SER A 56 3.97 -6.04 -2.51
N GLN A 57 4.64 -5.19 -1.74
CA GLN A 57 4.81 -5.39 -0.31
C GLN A 57 3.47 -5.40 0.42
N LEU A 58 2.58 -4.49 0.06
CA LEU A 58 1.25 -4.42 0.67
C LEU A 58 0.41 -5.64 0.30
N GLN A 59 0.55 -6.14 -0.92
CA GLN A 59 -0.14 -7.36 -1.34
C GLN A 59 0.38 -8.56 -0.57
N GLU A 60 1.68 -8.67 -0.38
CA GLU A 60 2.27 -9.76 0.39
C GLU A 60 1.79 -9.74 1.84
N ARG A 61 1.56 -8.56 2.38
CA ARG A 61 1.07 -8.40 3.75
C ARG A 61 -0.44 -8.58 3.85
N GLY A 62 -1.11 -8.77 2.73
CA GLY A 62 -2.56 -8.99 2.73
C GLY A 62 -3.40 -7.72 2.86
N LEU A 63 -2.79 -6.55 2.66
CA LEU A 63 -3.50 -5.27 2.77
C LEU A 63 -4.13 -4.85 1.46
N LEU A 64 -3.55 -5.27 0.34
CA LEU A 64 -4.08 -4.98 -0.98
C LEU A 64 -4.31 -6.27 -1.74
N THR A 65 -5.26 -6.22 -2.66
CA THR A 65 -5.52 -7.34 -3.55
C THR A 65 -5.64 -6.81 -4.97
N SER A 66 -5.15 -7.59 -5.91
CA SER A 66 -5.12 -7.22 -7.32
C SER A 66 -6.09 -8.11 -8.08
N LYS A 67 -6.92 -7.49 -8.92
CA LYS A 67 -7.84 -8.24 -9.78
C LYS A 67 -7.43 -8.01 -11.23
N ALA A 68 -7.21 -9.08 -11.95
CA ALA A 68 -6.76 -9.00 -13.34
C ALA A 68 -7.71 -8.13 -14.17
N GLY A 69 -7.14 -7.10 -14.79
CA GLY A 69 -7.90 -6.18 -15.63
C GLY A 69 -8.83 -5.23 -14.90
N ALA A 70 -8.92 -5.31 -13.57
CA ALA A 70 -9.85 -4.48 -12.80
C ALA A 70 -9.17 -3.54 -11.82
N GLY A 71 -7.86 -3.69 -11.60
CA GLY A 71 -7.11 -2.77 -10.75
C GLY A 71 -6.76 -3.33 -9.39
N ILE A 72 -6.38 -2.45 -8.49
CA ILE A 72 -5.92 -2.80 -7.16
C ILE A 72 -6.96 -2.30 -6.15
N TYR A 73 -7.28 -3.16 -5.19
CA TYR A 73 -8.31 -2.89 -4.19
C TYR A 73 -7.76 -3.08 -2.79
N ILE A 74 -8.34 -2.36 -1.84
CA ILE A 74 -8.06 -2.59 -0.43
C ILE A 74 -8.65 -3.96 -0.06
N ALA A 75 -7.87 -4.78 0.64
CA ALA A 75 -8.31 -6.11 1.02
C ALA A 75 -9.59 -6.03 1.84
N ASN A 76 -10.54 -6.88 1.52
CA ASN A 76 -11.84 -6.91 2.20
C ASN A 76 -11.77 -7.92 3.34
N VAL A 77 -11.61 -7.42 4.55
CA VAL A 77 -11.51 -8.27 5.75
C VAL A 77 -12.87 -8.74 6.24
N LEU A 78 -13.95 -8.14 5.75
CA LEU A 78 -15.29 -8.51 6.23
C LEU A 78 -15.79 -9.79 5.61
N GLY A 79 -15.30 -10.14 4.41
CA GLY A 79 -15.73 -11.36 3.73
C GLY A 79 -14.86 -12.57 3.98
N ASN A 80 -13.74 -12.41 4.69
CA ASN A 80 -12.77 -13.47 4.89
C ASN A 80 -12.18 -13.36 6.29
N SER A 81 -11.29 -14.31 6.61
CA SER A 81 -10.53 -14.24 7.85
C SER A 81 -9.69 -12.96 7.84
N PHE A 82 -9.50 -12.39 9.02
CA PHE A 82 -8.62 -11.25 9.14
C PHE A 82 -7.20 -11.65 8.76
N SER A 83 -6.54 -10.83 7.96
CA SER A 83 -5.14 -11.10 7.67
C SER A 83 -4.32 -10.73 8.90
N PRO A 84 -3.25 -11.48 9.19
CA PRO A 84 -2.38 -11.13 10.31
C PRO A 84 -1.80 -9.73 10.20
N ALA A 85 -1.56 -9.26 8.97
CA ALA A 85 -1.02 -7.92 8.77
C ALA A 85 -2.00 -6.85 9.20
N LEU A 86 -3.29 -7.01 8.87
CA LEU A 86 -4.31 -6.05 9.28
C LEU A 86 -4.50 -6.05 10.78
N VAL A 87 -4.53 -7.24 11.38
CA VAL A 87 -4.63 -7.35 12.83
C VAL A 87 -3.45 -6.65 13.49
N SER A 88 -2.25 -6.85 12.97
CA SER A 88 -1.05 -6.23 13.50
C SER A 88 -1.13 -4.70 13.41
N LEU A 89 -1.63 -4.16 12.30
CA LEU A 89 -1.77 -2.72 12.15
C LEU A 89 -2.71 -2.13 13.19
N PHE A 90 -3.86 -2.75 13.38
CA PHE A 90 -4.83 -2.27 14.35
C PHE A 90 -4.32 -2.42 15.78
N SER A 91 -3.59 -3.49 16.06
CA SER A 91 -3.04 -3.72 17.40
C SER A 91 -1.94 -2.72 17.74
N SER A 92 -1.12 -2.35 16.78
CA SER A 92 0.00 -1.44 17.03
C SER A 92 -0.40 0.03 17.04
N HIS A 93 -1.61 0.34 16.65
CA HIS A 93 -2.10 1.70 16.55
C HIS A 93 -3.15 1.96 17.64
N GLU A 94 -2.67 2.16 18.82
CA GLU A 94 -3.56 2.45 19.94
C GLU A 94 -3.73 3.93 20.20
#